data_ce3618a99f5690bd1f01abc27b3dd9c5
#
_entry.id   ce3618a99f5690bd1f01abc27b3dd9c5
#
_cell.length_a   1.000
_cell.length_b   1.000
_cell.length_c   1.000
_cell.angle_alpha   90.00
_cell.angle_beta   90.00
_cell.angle_gamma   90.00
#
_symmetry.space_group_name_H-M   'P 1'
#
loop_
_entity.id
_entity.type
_entity.pdbx_description
1 polymer ?
#
loop_
_entity_poly.entity_id
_entity_poly.type
_entity_poly.pdbx_seq_one_letter_code
_entity_poly.pdbx_strand_id
1 'polypeptide(L)'
;TLAKSHRSLTLRKNSARLLSIVCYMSLGILSIALKPKPAQSAEKVYIIYGPLNLSLSIDSLKTFAETGRVNDELKFYARFADDKAMAQLRKVLQIRSNLSPTFVSQLTYAPISEDFLQRLGRIVQTESGLNGFHAIRAAWILSASRAQSYTLIDILRNYPTHGVRIDFANIQRVKQLLLTLVNYRNAATRAIAQEEQAEAASEPKSDFSQLPNLLKPGAFSVTRCTLKLKRFMTTLKGTPIR
;
A
#
# COMPACT_ATOMS: atom_id res chain seq x y z
N THR A 1 18.19 0.71 -76.55
CA THR A 1 17.52 -0.24 -75.57
C THR A 1 18.04 -0.13 -74.14
N LEU A 2 19.11 0.61 -73.85
CA LEU A 2 19.71 0.73 -72.52
C LEU A 2 19.13 1.86 -71.66
N ALA A 3 18.41 2.83 -72.19
CA ALA A 3 17.87 3.98 -71.44
C ALA A 3 16.56 3.67 -70.69
N LYS A 4 15.86 2.59 -71.03
CA LYS A 4 14.58 2.23 -70.40
C LYS A 4 14.74 1.44 -69.10
N SER A 5 15.90 0.82 -68.88
CA SER A 5 16.18 0.02 -67.66
C SER A 5 16.55 0.87 -66.46
N HIS A 6 17.19 2.03 -66.65
CA HIS A 6 17.57 2.90 -65.51
C HIS A 6 16.40 3.67 -64.86
N ARG A 7 15.34 3.96 -65.62
CA ARG A 7 14.18 4.69 -65.13
C ARG A 7 13.29 3.85 -64.17
N SER A 8 13.26 2.53 -64.38
CA SER A 8 12.44 1.63 -63.55
C SER A 8 13.07 1.35 -62.19
N LEU A 9 14.37 1.37 -62.09
CA LEU A 9 15.13 1.14 -60.85
C LEU A 9 15.04 2.35 -59.87
N THR A 10 15.04 3.58 -60.40
CA THR A 10 14.94 4.80 -59.61
C THR A 10 13.52 5.00 -59.07
N LEU A 11 12.49 4.68 -59.84
CA LEU A 11 11.07 4.71 -59.39
C LEU A 11 10.81 3.70 -58.27
N ARG A 12 11.36 2.49 -58.36
CA ARG A 12 11.21 1.45 -57.35
C ARG A 12 11.94 1.77 -56.03
N LYS A 13 13.07 2.48 -56.11
CA LYS A 13 13.85 2.91 -54.94
C LYS A 13 13.17 4.07 -54.20
N ASN A 14 12.50 4.95 -54.93
CA ASN A 14 11.76 6.07 -54.34
C ASN A 14 10.42 5.63 -53.71
N SER A 15 9.73 4.64 -54.31
CA SER A 15 8.50 4.06 -53.70
C SER A 15 8.79 3.31 -52.40
N ALA A 16 9.92 2.58 -52.32
CA ALA A 16 10.33 1.92 -51.08
C ALA A 16 10.64 2.91 -49.94
N ARG A 17 11.28 4.06 -50.28
CA ARG A 17 11.52 5.14 -49.30
C ARG A 17 10.23 5.83 -48.84
N LEU A 18 9.30 6.06 -49.75
CA LEU A 18 7.98 6.60 -49.41
C LEU A 18 7.18 5.65 -48.51
N LEU A 19 7.20 4.35 -48.79
CA LEU A 19 6.55 3.35 -47.94
C LEU A 19 7.14 3.31 -46.52
N SER A 20 8.48 3.40 -46.40
CA SER A 20 9.13 3.43 -45.08
C SER A 20 8.75 4.69 -44.28
N ILE A 21 8.70 5.85 -44.93
CA ILE A 21 8.31 7.10 -44.28
C ILE A 21 6.85 7.04 -43.79
N VAL A 22 5.94 6.52 -44.61
CA VAL A 22 4.53 6.32 -44.22
C VAL A 22 4.40 5.35 -43.06
N CYS A 23 5.20 4.27 -43.04
CA CYS A 23 5.21 3.31 -41.94
C CYS A 23 5.74 3.93 -40.63
N TYR A 24 6.80 4.74 -40.67
CA TYR A 24 7.29 5.46 -39.48
C TYR A 24 6.32 6.52 -39.00
N MET A 25 5.66 7.24 -39.90
CA MET A 25 4.63 8.23 -39.55
C MET A 25 3.40 7.56 -38.92
N SER A 26 2.98 6.41 -39.46
CA SER A 26 1.84 5.67 -38.85
C SER A 26 2.16 5.09 -37.49
N LEU A 27 3.37 4.59 -37.23
CA LEU A 27 3.83 4.17 -35.91
C LEU A 27 3.89 5.36 -34.92
N GLY A 28 4.36 6.52 -35.38
CA GLY A 28 4.41 7.74 -34.54
C GLY A 28 3.02 8.23 -34.14
N ILE A 29 2.05 8.21 -35.06
CA ILE A 29 0.67 8.62 -34.78
C ILE A 29 -0.02 7.61 -33.85
N LEU A 30 0.26 6.31 -33.98
CA LEU A 30 -0.29 5.28 -33.09
C LEU A 30 0.19 5.47 -31.65
N SER A 31 1.44 5.90 -31.46
CA SER A 31 2.01 6.18 -30.13
C SER A 31 1.34 7.37 -29.43
N ILE A 32 0.87 8.37 -30.17
CA ILE A 32 0.16 9.55 -29.63
C ILE A 32 -1.28 9.20 -29.26
N ALA A 33 -1.89 8.22 -29.96
CA ALA A 33 -3.26 7.78 -29.65
C ALA A 33 -3.35 6.94 -28.37
N LEU A 34 -2.25 6.35 -27.91
CA LEU A 34 -2.13 5.63 -26.64
C LEU A 34 -1.89 6.62 -25.48
N LYS A 35 -2.80 7.61 -25.32
CA LYS A 35 -2.76 8.43 -24.11
C LYS A 35 -2.94 7.50 -22.89
N PRO A 36 -1.98 7.44 -21.95
CA PRO A 36 -2.20 6.70 -20.72
C PRO A 36 -3.45 7.30 -20.06
N LYS A 37 -4.47 6.48 -19.85
CA LYS A 37 -5.62 6.91 -19.07
C LYS A 37 -5.07 7.36 -17.72
N PRO A 38 -5.48 8.53 -17.19
CA PRO A 38 -5.07 8.95 -15.87
C PRO A 38 -5.38 7.81 -14.90
N ALA A 39 -4.44 7.53 -13.99
CA ALA A 39 -4.63 6.51 -12.99
C ALA A 39 -5.96 6.77 -12.28
N GLN A 40 -6.89 5.85 -12.42
CA GLN A 40 -8.23 6.00 -11.87
C GLN A 40 -8.12 6.04 -10.36
N SER A 41 -8.67 7.06 -9.76
CA SER A 41 -8.76 7.24 -8.32
C SER A 41 -10.19 6.91 -7.91
N ALA A 42 -10.37 6.17 -6.83
CA ALA A 42 -11.72 5.85 -6.41
C ALA A 42 -12.46 7.10 -5.91
N GLU A 43 -13.67 7.26 -6.38
CA GLU A 43 -14.56 8.35 -6.01
C GLU A 43 -15.66 7.89 -5.06
N LYS A 44 -16.03 6.60 -5.13
CA LYS A 44 -17.15 6.01 -4.39
C LYS A 44 -16.78 4.70 -3.70
N VAL A 45 -17.44 4.46 -2.59
CA VAL A 45 -17.47 3.16 -1.91
C VAL A 45 -18.85 2.56 -2.15
N TYR A 46 -18.89 1.37 -2.75
CA TYR A 46 -20.11 0.59 -2.95
C TYR A 46 -20.25 -0.41 -1.80
N ILE A 47 -21.35 -0.34 -1.09
CA ILE A 47 -21.67 -1.20 0.04
C ILE A 47 -22.71 -2.21 -0.44
N ILE A 48 -22.32 -3.49 -0.46
CA ILE A 48 -23.18 -4.58 -0.86
C ILE A 48 -23.71 -5.28 0.37
N TYR A 49 -25.03 -5.29 0.53
CA TYR A 49 -25.71 -6.00 1.61
C TYR A 49 -26.87 -6.82 1.02
N GLY A 50 -26.64 -8.09 0.77
CA GLY A 50 -27.58 -8.94 0.05
C GLY A 50 -27.91 -8.37 -1.35
N PRO A 51 -29.20 -8.12 -1.66
CA PRO A 51 -29.62 -7.54 -2.95
C PRO A 51 -29.39 -6.01 -3.01
N LEU A 52 -29.06 -5.37 -1.90
CA LEU A 52 -28.87 -3.93 -1.82
C LEU A 52 -27.46 -3.55 -2.25
N ASN A 53 -27.39 -2.64 -3.22
CA ASN A 53 -26.15 -2.00 -3.65
C ASN A 53 -26.24 -0.52 -3.34
N LEU A 54 -25.57 -0.11 -2.28
CA LEU A 54 -25.57 1.26 -1.79
C LEU A 54 -24.24 1.92 -2.15
N SER A 55 -24.24 3.19 -2.51
CA SER A 55 -23.03 3.93 -2.84
C SER A 55 -22.86 5.13 -1.93
N LEU A 56 -21.61 5.38 -1.49
CA LEU A 56 -21.22 6.51 -0.65
C LEU A 56 -19.98 7.16 -1.25
N SER A 57 -19.99 8.47 -1.45
CA SER A 57 -18.83 9.17 -1.98
C SER A 57 -17.70 9.23 -0.93
N ILE A 58 -16.46 9.13 -1.40
CA ILE A 58 -15.29 9.27 -0.52
C ILE A 58 -15.21 10.70 0.02
N ASP A 59 -15.72 11.69 -0.72
CA ASP A 59 -15.80 13.07 -0.25
C ASP A 59 -16.75 13.25 0.92
N SER A 60 -17.88 12.53 0.92
CA SER A 60 -18.79 12.50 2.07
C SER A 60 -18.14 11.92 3.31
N LEU A 61 -17.37 10.81 3.14
CA LEU A 61 -16.59 10.22 4.24
C LEU A 61 -15.50 11.17 4.74
N LYS A 62 -14.82 11.89 3.84
CA LYS A 62 -13.82 12.89 4.20
C LYS A 62 -14.42 14.03 5.00
N THR A 63 -15.51 14.62 4.51
CA THR A 63 -16.23 15.70 5.19
C THR A 63 -16.68 15.27 6.59
N PHE A 64 -17.21 14.06 6.71
CA PHE A 64 -17.60 13.50 8.00
C PHE A 64 -16.40 13.30 8.93
N ALA A 65 -15.28 12.77 8.44
CA ALA A 65 -14.08 12.59 9.24
C ALA A 65 -13.56 13.92 9.78
N GLU A 66 -13.47 14.94 8.92
CA GLU A 66 -12.89 16.24 9.25
C GLU A 66 -13.81 17.08 10.16
N THR A 67 -15.07 17.18 9.79
CA THR A 67 -16.02 18.13 10.43
C THR A 67 -17.02 17.47 11.36
N GLY A 68 -17.24 16.15 11.27
CA GLY A 68 -18.32 15.44 11.94
C GLY A 68 -19.71 15.67 11.31
N ARG A 69 -19.80 16.44 10.21
CA ARG A 69 -21.07 16.69 9.54
C ARG A 69 -21.54 15.46 8.79
N VAL A 70 -22.77 15.06 9.05
CA VAL A 70 -23.47 14.01 8.33
C VAL A 70 -24.25 14.69 7.20
N ASN A 71 -23.73 14.62 5.97
CA ASN A 71 -24.40 15.13 4.79
C ASN A 71 -25.60 14.23 4.40
N ASP A 72 -26.42 14.66 3.42
CA ASP A 72 -27.64 13.94 3.05
C ASP A 72 -27.37 12.51 2.55
N GLU A 73 -26.23 12.30 1.88
CA GLU A 73 -25.79 10.98 1.42
C GLU A 73 -25.49 10.07 2.61
N LEU A 74 -24.68 10.53 3.56
CA LEU A 74 -24.30 9.76 4.75
C LEU A 74 -25.48 9.63 5.73
N LYS A 75 -26.42 10.56 5.75
CA LYS A 75 -27.62 10.57 6.61
C LYS A 75 -28.52 9.36 6.36
N PHE A 76 -28.58 8.90 5.12
CA PHE A 76 -29.29 7.68 4.79
C PHE A 76 -28.71 6.48 5.56
N TYR A 77 -27.40 6.38 5.63
CA TYR A 77 -26.70 5.27 6.30
C TYR A 77 -26.73 5.41 7.82
N ALA A 78 -26.65 6.63 8.31
CA ALA A 78 -26.73 6.94 9.75
C ALA A 78 -28.03 6.47 10.40
N ARG A 79 -29.10 6.28 9.63
CA ARG A 79 -30.35 5.71 10.15
C ARG A 79 -30.24 4.24 10.58
N PHE A 80 -29.27 3.54 10.05
CA PHE A 80 -29.02 2.12 10.35
C PHE A 80 -27.87 1.90 11.33
N ALA A 81 -27.20 2.98 11.75
CA ALA A 81 -26.09 2.97 12.67
C ALA A 81 -26.45 3.77 13.93
N ASP A 82 -26.06 3.27 15.09
CA ASP A 82 -26.15 4.03 16.32
C ASP A 82 -25.07 5.11 16.42
N ASP A 83 -25.24 6.07 17.32
CA ASP A 83 -24.27 7.15 17.53
C ASP A 83 -22.88 6.64 17.88
N LYS A 84 -22.81 5.50 18.57
CA LYS A 84 -21.56 4.85 18.94
C LYS A 84 -20.82 4.33 17.71
N ALA A 85 -21.53 3.70 16.77
CA ALA A 85 -20.95 3.22 15.51
C ALA A 85 -20.48 4.38 14.64
N MET A 86 -21.26 5.47 14.56
CA MET A 86 -20.87 6.68 13.84
C MET A 86 -19.61 7.33 14.45
N ALA A 87 -19.54 7.41 15.78
CA ALA A 87 -18.37 7.93 16.47
C ALA A 87 -17.12 7.05 16.24
N GLN A 88 -17.29 5.72 16.23
CA GLN A 88 -16.22 4.78 15.93
C GLN A 88 -15.76 4.90 14.48
N LEU A 89 -16.69 4.97 13.53
CA LEU A 89 -16.38 5.21 12.12
C LEU A 89 -15.51 6.47 11.97
N ARG A 90 -15.93 7.58 12.57
CA ARG A 90 -15.17 8.83 12.52
C ARG A 90 -13.75 8.67 13.06
N LYS A 91 -13.59 8.01 14.21
CA LYS A 91 -12.27 7.72 14.80
C LYS A 91 -11.39 6.92 13.84
N VAL A 92 -11.94 5.87 13.22
CA VAL A 92 -11.20 5.03 12.26
C VAL A 92 -10.77 5.84 11.04
N LEU A 93 -11.64 6.69 10.50
CA LEU A 93 -11.33 7.54 9.34
C LEU A 93 -10.26 8.60 9.65
N GLN A 94 -10.12 9.00 10.91
CA GLN A 94 -9.13 9.98 11.39
C GLN A 94 -7.78 9.36 11.75
N ILE A 95 -7.66 8.03 11.84
CA ILE A 95 -6.39 7.37 12.15
C ILE A 95 -5.37 7.73 11.08
N ARG A 96 -4.23 8.29 11.52
CA ARG A 96 -3.10 8.63 10.67
C ARG A 96 -2.02 7.57 10.78
N SER A 97 -1.46 7.19 9.64
CA SER A 97 -0.33 6.27 9.53
C SER A 97 0.88 7.02 8.97
N ASN A 98 2.06 6.77 9.53
CA ASN A 98 3.33 7.36 9.11
C ASN A 98 4.29 6.30 8.57
N LEU A 99 3.77 5.13 8.16
CA LEU A 99 4.59 4.05 7.64
C LEU A 99 5.21 4.44 6.29
N SER A 100 6.50 4.19 6.14
CA SER A 100 7.22 4.48 4.89
C SER A 100 6.77 3.56 3.75
N PRO A 101 6.88 3.98 2.48
CA PRO A 101 6.53 3.15 1.33
C PRO A 101 7.29 1.82 1.30
N THR A 102 8.57 1.85 1.68
CA THR A 102 9.42 0.65 1.76
C THR A 102 8.89 -0.33 2.79
N PHE A 103 8.56 0.16 3.99
CA PHE A 103 8.00 -0.68 5.04
C PHE A 103 6.64 -1.28 4.64
N VAL A 104 5.73 -0.46 4.08
CA VAL A 104 4.43 -0.94 3.58
C VAL A 104 4.62 -1.98 2.49
N SER A 105 5.57 -1.78 1.57
CA SER A 105 5.89 -2.77 0.54
C SER A 105 6.36 -4.07 1.16
N GLN A 106 7.38 -4.05 2.01
CA GLN A 106 7.90 -5.24 2.69
C GLN A 106 6.80 -5.97 3.49
N LEU A 107 6.00 -5.21 4.24
CA LEU A 107 4.89 -5.77 5.02
C LEU A 107 3.87 -6.46 4.12
N THR A 108 3.44 -5.83 3.03
CA THR A 108 2.39 -6.36 2.16
C THR A 108 2.85 -7.53 1.27
N TYR A 109 4.16 -7.72 1.10
CA TYR A 109 4.74 -8.86 0.40
C TYR A 109 5.21 -9.99 1.34
N ALA A 110 5.15 -9.81 2.66
CA ALA A 110 5.42 -10.88 3.59
C ALA A 110 4.34 -11.98 3.47
N PRO A 111 4.70 -13.28 3.50
CA PRO A 111 3.75 -14.39 3.23
C PRO A 111 2.49 -14.35 4.10
N ILE A 112 2.66 -14.03 5.40
CA ILE A 112 1.55 -13.95 6.35
C ILE A 112 0.58 -12.79 6.02
N SER A 113 1.14 -11.66 5.60
CA SER A 113 0.36 -10.48 5.24
C SER A 113 -0.30 -10.64 3.88
N GLU A 114 0.32 -11.39 2.99
CA GLU A 114 -0.24 -11.71 1.68
C GLU A 114 -1.51 -12.54 1.81
N ASP A 115 -1.48 -13.63 2.59
CA ASP A 115 -2.69 -14.44 2.86
C ASP A 115 -3.80 -13.59 3.51
N PHE A 116 -3.44 -12.73 4.48
CA PHE A 116 -4.38 -11.80 5.08
C PHE A 116 -5.00 -10.85 4.04
N LEU A 117 -4.17 -10.22 3.21
CA LEU A 117 -4.64 -9.28 2.18
C LEU A 117 -5.49 -9.99 1.10
N GLN A 118 -5.19 -11.24 0.76
CA GLN A 118 -6.02 -12.02 -0.16
C GLN A 118 -7.41 -12.29 0.42
N ARG A 119 -7.49 -12.61 1.71
CA ARG A 119 -8.77 -12.77 2.40
C ARG A 119 -9.53 -11.47 2.54
N LEU A 120 -8.83 -10.38 2.87
CA LEU A 120 -9.40 -9.04 2.92
C LEU A 120 -9.92 -8.60 1.54
N GLY A 121 -9.18 -8.93 0.47
CA GLY A 121 -9.56 -8.62 -0.91
C GLY A 121 -10.85 -9.31 -1.39
N ARG A 122 -11.29 -10.38 -0.73
CA ARG A 122 -12.61 -10.99 -0.99
C ARG A 122 -13.76 -10.13 -0.49
N ILE A 123 -13.48 -9.21 0.42
CA ILE A 123 -14.46 -8.32 1.05
C ILE A 123 -14.34 -6.93 0.47
N VAL A 124 -13.11 -6.41 0.40
CA VAL A 124 -12.77 -5.14 -0.23
C VAL A 124 -12.35 -5.44 -1.66
N GLN A 125 -13.31 -5.37 -2.56
CA GLN A 125 -13.18 -5.76 -3.97
C GLN A 125 -12.96 -4.54 -4.86
N THR A 126 -12.54 -4.79 -6.09
CA THR A 126 -12.60 -3.79 -7.15
C THR A 126 -14.06 -3.47 -7.49
N GLU A 127 -14.32 -2.37 -8.20
CA GLU A 127 -15.66 -2.00 -8.64
C GLU A 127 -16.35 -3.13 -9.43
N SER A 128 -15.57 -3.86 -10.24
CA SER A 128 -16.05 -5.02 -11.02
C SER A 128 -16.31 -6.28 -10.20
N GLY A 129 -16.06 -6.26 -8.88
CA GLY A 129 -16.28 -7.40 -7.99
C GLY A 129 -15.14 -8.41 -7.95
N LEU A 130 -13.99 -8.09 -8.53
CA LEU A 130 -12.80 -8.93 -8.42
C LEU A 130 -12.13 -8.77 -7.06
N ASN A 131 -11.37 -9.80 -6.64
CA ASN A 131 -10.60 -9.73 -5.40
C ASN A 131 -9.69 -8.48 -5.37
N GLY A 132 -9.85 -7.66 -4.35
CA GLY A 132 -9.14 -6.38 -4.21
C GLY A 132 -7.71 -6.47 -3.69
N PHE A 133 -7.16 -7.66 -3.49
CA PHE A 133 -5.84 -7.89 -2.93
C PHE A 133 -4.74 -6.98 -3.54
N HIS A 134 -4.59 -7.02 -4.86
CA HIS A 134 -3.60 -6.21 -5.55
C HIS A 134 -3.92 -4.71 -5.48
N ALA A 135 -5.20 -4.38 -5.53
CA ALA A 135 -5.66 -3.00 -5.46
C ALA A 135 -5.43 -2.37 -4.08
N ILE A 136 -5.70 -3.13 -3.00
CA ILE A 136 -5.42 -2.71 -1.61
C ILE A 136 -3.91 -2.46 -1.43
N ARG A 137 -3.06 -3.40 -1.87
CA ARG A 137 -1.60 -3.28 -1.81
C ARG A 137 -1.13 -2.02 -2.55
N ALA A 138 -1.57 -1.86 -3.80
CA ALA A 138 -1.20 -0.70 -4.62
C ALA A 138 -1.66 0.62 -3.99
N ALA A 139 -2.90 0.70 -3.52
CA ALA A 139 -3.45 1.87 -2.86
C ALA A 139 -2.66 2.26 -1.60
N TRP A 140 -2.30 1.27 -0.80
CA TRP A 140 -1.55 1.52 0.44
C TRP A 140 -0.13 2.00 0.17
N ILE A 141 0.62 1.33 -0.72
CA ILE A 141 1.97 1.75 -1.11
C ILE A 141 1.93 3.15 -1.73
N LEU A 142 0.95 3.42 -2.60
CA LEU A 142 0.80 4.73 -3.24
C LEU A 142 0.48 5.83 -2.23
N SER A 143 -0.37 5.57 -1.24
CA SER A 143 -0.68 6.53 -0.17
C SER A 143 0.56 6.84 0.67
N ALA A 144 1.34 5.82 1.03
CA ALA A 144 2.59 5.98 1.76
C ALA A 144 3.65 6.75 0.95
N SER A 145 3.66 6.63 -0.38
CA SER A 145 4.62 7.33 -1.24
C SER A 145 4.28 8.80 -1.49
N ARG A 146 2.99 9.16 -1.41
CA ARG A 146 2.53 10.52 -1.69
C ARG A 146 2.58 11.46 -0.49
N ALA A 147 2.52 10.93 0.73
CA ALA A 147 2.50 11.75 1.94
C ALA A 147 3.22 11.05 3.09
N GLN A 148 3.88 11.83 3.95
CA GLN A 148 4.51 11.31 5.17
C GLN A 148 3.48 10.78 6.19
N SER A 149 2.25 11.30 6.14
CA SER A 149 1.15 10.87 6.98
C SER A 149 -0.12 10.76 6.14
N TYR A 150 -0.78 9.64 6.19
CA TYR A 150 -1.96 9.33 5.39
C TYR A 150 -3.03 8.63 6.23
N THR A 151 -4.26 8.73 5.79
CA THR A 151 -5.45 8.17 6.45
C THR A 151 -6.05 7.04 5.60
N LEU A 152 -7.06 6.35 6.14
CA LEU A 152 -7.85 5.39 5.37
C LEU A 152 -8.52 6.05 4.15
N ILE A 153 -8.91 7.32 4.26
CA ILE A 153 -9.50 8.08 3.15
C ILE A 153 -8.51 8.22 2.00
N ASP A 154 -7.23 8.48 2.31
CA ASP A 154 -6.19 8.59 1.30
C ASP A 154 -5.94 7.24 0.61
N ILE A 155 -5.99 6.13 1.37
CA ILE A 155 -5.90 4.78 0.81
C ILE A 155 -7.09 4.49 -0.13
N LEU A 156 -8.32 4.84 0.29
CA LEU A 156 -9.51 4.68 -0.55
C LEU A 156 -9.40 5.51 -1.84
N ARG A 157 -8.95 6.76 -1.76
CA ARG A 157 -8.76 7.62 -2.95
C ARG A 157 -7.69 7.10 -3.89
N ASN A 158 -6.63 6.49 -3.37
CA ASN A 158 -5.56 5.91 -4.18
C ASN A 158 -5.89 4.49 -4.70
N TYR A 159 -7.10 4.00 -4.45
CA TYR A 159 -7.53 2.71 -4.96
C TYR A 159 -7.63 2.75 -6.49
N PRO A 160 -7.04 1.76 -7.23
CA PRO A 160 -6.83 1.87 -8.68
C PRO A 160 -8.07 1.49 -9.53
N THR A 161 -9.27 1.74 -9.02
CA THR A 161 -10.55 1.60 -9.74
C THR A 161 -11.44 2.80 -9.40
N HIS A 162 -12.46 3.09 -10.20
CA HIS A 162 -13.38 4.22 -9.95
C HIS A 162 -14.13 4.10 -8.62
N GLY A 163 -14.31 2.87 -8.13
CA GLY A 163 -14.96 2.61 -6.86
C GLY A 163 -14.37 1.43 -6.12
N VAL A 164 -14.55 1.44 -4.81
CA VAL A 164 -14.22 0.34 -3.89
C VAL A 164 -15.51 -0.36 -3.54
N ARG A 165 -15.61 -1.65 -3.80
CA ARG A 165 -16.77 -2.46 -3.44
C ARG A 165 -16.50 -3.17 -2.13
N ILE A 166 -17.39 -2.99 -1.15
CA ILE A 166 -17.31 -3.65 0.16
C ILE A 166 -18.50 -4.58 0.32
N ASP A 167 -18.24 -5.88 0.44
CA ASP A 167 -19.24 -6.91 0.66
C ASP A 167 -19.52 -7.06 2.17
N PHE A 168 -20.57 -6.40 2.62
CA PHE A 168 -21.00 -6.44 4.01
C PHE A 168 -21.62 -7.78 4.43
N ALA A 169 -22.11 -8.59 3.50
CA ALA A 169 -22.59 -9.93 3.83
C ALA A 169 -21.46 -10.81 4.38
N ASN A 170 -20.22 -10.51 3.98
CA ASN A 170 -19.03 -11.21 4.45
C ASN A 170 -18.32 -10.52 5.63
N ILE A 171 -18.86 -9.43 6.19
CA ILE A 171 -18.22 -8.67 7.28
C ILE A 171 -18.02 -9.51 8.54
N GLN A 172 -18.90 -10.48 8.80
CA GLN A 172 -18.72 -11.44 9.88
C GLN A 172 -17.46 -12.28 9.73
N ARG A 173 -17.10 -12.61 8.47
CA ARG A 173 -15.84 -13.31 8.17
C ARG A 173 -14.62 -12.41 8.45
N VAL A 174 -14.72 -11.09 8.19
CA VAL A 174 -13.66 -10.12 8.54
C VAL A 174 -13.47 -10.07 10.04
N LYS A 175 -14.57 -9.93 10.79
CA LYS A 175 -14.51 -9.90 12.25
C LYS A 175 -13.82 -11.16 12.80
N GLN A 176 -14.20 -12.32 12.30
CA GLN A 176 -13.56 -13.58 12.66
C GLN A 176 -12.08 -13.60 12.28
N LEU A 177 -11.73 -13.14 11.08
CA LEU A 177 -10.34 -13.06 10.62
C LEU A 177 -9.48 -12.16 11.51
N LEU A 178 -9.98 -10.98 11.85
CA LEU A 178 -9.29 -10.04 12.75
C LEU A 178 -9.12 -10.63 14.16
N LEU A 179 -10.19 -11.25 14.69
CA LEU A 179 -10.12 -11.92 15.98
C LEU A 179 -9.10 -13.08 15.96
N THR A 180 -9.05 -13.84 14.88
CA THR A 180 -8.08 -14.92 14.70
C THR A 180 -6.65 -14.39 14.70
N LEU A 181 -6.37 -13.30 13.99
CA LEU A 181 -5.04 -12.67 13.99
C LEU A 181 -4.63 -12.15 15.38
N VAL A 182 -5.55 -11.50 16.09
CA VAL A 182 -5.29 -11.06 17.47
C VAL A 182 -5.00 -12.25 18.38
N ASN A 183 -5.76 -13.34 18.24
CA ASN A 183 -5.57 -14.55 19.02
C ASN A 183 -4.24 -15.23 18.71
N TYR A 184 -3.84 -15.33 17.43
CA TYR A 184 -2.53 -15.85 17.05
C TYR A 184 -1.39 -15.01 17.62
N ARG A 185 -1.47 -13.68 17.50
CA ARG A 185 -0.50 -12.77 18.10
C ARG A 185 -0.39 -13.01 19.61
N ASN A 186 -1.52 -13.05 20.32
CA ASN A 186 -1.53 -13.23 21.77
C ASN A 186 -1.03 -14.63 22.19
N ALA A 187 -1.29 -15.66 21.37
CA ALA A 187 -0.77 -17.01 21.61
C ALA A 187 0.75 -17.05 21.39
N ALA A 188 1.25 -16.46 20.31
CA ALA A 188 2.69 -16.39 20.04
C ALA A 188 3.43 -15.60 21.13
N THR A 189 2.91 -14.45 21.55
CA THR A 189 3.51 -13.66 22.64
C THR A 189 3.56 -14.43 23.94
N ARG A 190 2.50 -15.20 24.25
CA ARG A 190 2.50 -16.06 25.46
C ARG A 190 3.49 -17.21 25.38
N ALA A 191 3.60 -17.86 24.20
CA ALA A 191 4.55 -18.95 23.98
C ALA A 191 5.99 -18.45 24.15
N ILE A 192 6.35 -17.31 23.53
CA ILE A 192 7.66 -16.68 23.68
C ILE A 192 7.95 -16.35 25.14
N ALA A 193 6.99 -15.71 25.84
CA ALA A 193 7.20 -15.38 27.26
C ALA A 193 7.38 -16.60 28.14
N GLN A 194 6.71 -17.71 27.85
CA GLN A 194 6.91 -18.98 28.56
C GLN A 194 8.28 -19.59 28.29
N GLU A 195 8.75 -19.53 27.04
CA GLU A 195 10.06 -20.02 26.63
C GLU A 195 11.17 -19.18 27.27
N GLU A 196 11.08 -17.86 27.24
CA GLU A 196 11.99 -16.93 27.94
C GLU A 196 12.03 -17.20 29.47
N GLN A 197 10.89 -17.47 30.10
CA GLN A 197 10.84 -17.79 31.52
C GLN A 197 11.48 -19.15 31.82
N ALA A 198 11.29 -20.16 30.97
CA ALA A 198 11.89 -21.47 31.11
C ALA A 198 13.41 -21.40 30.92
N GLU A 199 13.89 -20.66 29.91
CA GLU A 199 15.32 -20.42 29.70
C GLU A 199 15.93 -19.66 30.88
N ALA A 200 15.33 -18.55 31.31
CA ALA A 200 15.82 -17.78 32.45
C ALA A 200 15.86 -18.58 33.77
N ALA A 201 14.98 -19.60 33.92
CA ALA A 201 15.01 -20.50 35.06
C ALA A 201 16.09 -21.58 34.95
N SER A 202 16.47 -21.97 33.73
CA SER A 202 17.47 -22.99 33.47
C SER A 202 18.90 -22.47 33.31
N GLU A 203 19.04 -21.18 32.95
CA GLU A 203 20.36 -20.56 32.83
C GLU A 203 21.00 -20.36 34.21
N PRO A 204 22.23 -20.83 34.39
CA PRO A 204 22.98 -20.49 35.59
C PRO A 204 23.20 -18.99 35.62
N LYS A 205 22.83 -18.35 36.73
CA LYS A 205 23.06 -16.92 36.95
C LYS A 205 24.55 -16.63 36.83
N SER A 206 24.99 -16.20 35.66
CA SER A 206 26.39 -15.84 35.42
C SER A 206 26.72 -14.60 36.24
N ASP A 207 27.59 -14.77 37.22
CA ASP A 207 28.09 -13.66 38.03
C ASP A 207 29.15 -12.89 37.21
N PHE A 208 28.71 -11.88 36.47
CA PHE A 208 29.59 -11.03 35.66
C PHE A 208 30.54 -10.18 36.50
N SER A 209 30.33 -10.08 37.82
CA SER A 209 31.24 -9.36 38.72
C SER A 209 32.60 -10.03 38.84
N GLN A 210 32.66 -11.32 38.59
CA GLN A 210 33.89 -12.12 38.62
C GLN A 210 34.70 -12.05 37.29
N LEU A 211 34.23 -11.36 36.28
CA LEU A 211 34.91 -11.17 35.01
C LEU A 211 35.56 -9.79 34.93
N PRO A 212 36.80 -9.62 35.46
CA PRO A 212 37.41 -8.27 35.62
C PRO A 212 37.70 -7.55 34.30
N ASN A 213 37.62 -8.29 33.19
CA ASN A 213 37.91 -7.72 31.87
C ASN A 213 36.68 -7.18 31.12
N LEU A 214 35.45 -7.47 31.60
CA LEU A 214 34.22 -6.97 30.93
C LEU A 214 34.05 -5.44 31.02
N LEU A 215 34.59 -4.83 32.06
CA LEU A 215 34.53 -3.36 32.28
C LEU A 215 35.77 -2.64 31.76
N LYS A 216 36.80 -3.33 31.31
CA LYS A 216 37.99 -2.70 30.73
C LYS A 216 37.69 -2.20 29.32
N PRO A 217 38.09 -0.98 28.96
CA PRO A 217 38.04 -0.52 27.58
C PRO A 217 38.75 -1.53 26.67
N GLY A 218 38.15 -1.90 25.57
CA GLY A 218 38.77 -2.76 24.57
C GLY A 218 40.04 -2.10 23.97
N ALA A 219 40.87 -2.90 23.32
CA ALA A 219 42.09 -2.46 22.65
C ALA A 219 41.86 -1.42 21.52
N PHE A 220 40.62 -1.20 21.14
CA PHE A 220 40.24 -0.27 20.06
C PHE A 220 39.59 0.99 20.62
N SER A 221 40.10 2.17 20.22
CA SER A 221 39.40 3.43 20.47
C SER A 221 38.28 3.61 19.43
N VAL A 222 37.04 3.77 19.89
CA VAL A 222 35.91 4.08 19.01
C VAL A 222 35.82 5.59 18.83
N THR A 223 36.17 6.08 17.64
CA THR A 223 36.01 7.49 17.26
C THR A 223 34.67 7.70 16.59
N ARG A 224 33.90 8.67 17.03
CA ARG A 224 32.65 9.07 16.41
C ARG A 224 32.91 9.70 15.04
N CYS A 225 32.58 8.97 13.94
CA CYS A 225 32.70 9.50 12.60
C CYS A 225 31.37 10.06 12.12
N THR A 226 31.40 11.24 11.49
CA THR A 226 30.27 11.81 10.77
C THR A 226 30.52 11.68 9.28
N LEU A 227 29.78 10.82 8.60
CA LEU A 227 29.83 10.67 7.14
C LEU A 227 28.88 11.68 6.48
N LYS A 228 29.43 12.60 5.70
CA LYS A 228 28.64 13.50 4.85
C LYS A 228 28.57 12.88 3.45
N LEU A 229 27.42 12.34 3.09
CA LEU A 229 27.14 11.87 1.74
C LEU A 229 26.76 13.06 0.85
N LYS A 230 27.65 13.51 0.00
CA LYS A 230 27.46 14.66 -0.91
C LYS A 230 26.20 14.56 -1.77
N ARG A 231 25.70 13.38 -2.04
CA ARG A 231 24.57 13.15 -2.97
C ARG A 231 23.19 13.25 -2.33
N PHE A 232 23.08 13.13 -1.00
CA PHE A 232 21.78 13.06 -0.31
C PHE A 232 21.63 13.99 0.88
N MET A 233 22.59 14.87 1.16
CA MET A 233 22.57 15.77 2.32
C MET A 233 22.21 15.09 3.66
N THR A 234 22.49 13.81 3.82
CA THR A 234 22.15 13.06 5.03
C THR A 234 23.40 12.89 5.89
N THR A 235 23.36 13.44 7.07
CA THR A 235 24.42 13.25 8.08
C THR A 235 24.03 12.00 8.90
N LEU A 236 24.73 10.90 8.70
CA LEU A 236 24.60 9.72 9.55
C LEU A 236 25.49 9.92 10.79
N LYS A 237 24.86 10.09 11.94
CA LYS A 237 25.54 10.04 13.24
C LYS A 237 25.62 8.59 13.69
N GLY A 238 26.80 7.97 13.60
CA GLY A 238 27.02 6.67 14.21
C GLY A 238 26.97 6.80 15.73
N THR A 239 26.11 6.05 16.39
CA THR A 239 26.11 5.91 17.85
C THR A 239 27.18 4.90 18.23
N PRO A 240 28.08 5.15 19.18
CA PRO A 240 29.00 4.13 19.65
C PRO A 240 28.19 3.01 20.31
N ILE A 241 28.42 1.79 19.87
CA ILE A 241 27.93 0.59 20.56
C ILE A 241 28.74 0.53 21.88
N ARG A 242 28.04 0.70 22.97
CA ARG A 242 28.61 0.44 24.30
C ARG A 242 28.65 -1.04 24.56
#